data_78c9a6779225bd58097643399009134d
#
_entry.id   78c9a6779225bd58097643399009134d
#
_cell.length_a   1.000
_cell.length_b   1.000
_cell.length_c   1.000
_cell.angle_alpha   90.00
_cell.angle_beta   90.00
_cell.angle_gamma   90.00
#
_symmetry.space_group_name_H-M   'P 1'
#
loop_
_entity.id
_entity.type
_entity.pdbx_description
1 polymer ?
#
loop_
_entity_poly.entity_id
_entity_poly.type
_entity_poly.pdbx_seq_one_letter_code
_entity_poly.pdbx_strand_id
1 'polypeptide(L)'
;MGPYGLIIVLLGISTAFISCGSDTAAKANASPRLSGTWKLLTATHIEKGDTVVTDYGGNISFIKIINDTHFAFLQHDLNKGKDSSAVYVSGGGRYTLNNDLYTEQLEYCSAREWEGNEFAFKITLTGDTLIQNGIEKVEAAGVDRINIEKYVRVKL
;
A
#
# COMPACT_ATOMS: atom_id res chain seq x y z
N MET A 1 -35.60 -68.00 -55.78
CA MET A 1 -36.62 -67.06 -55.21
C MET A 1 -36.15 -66.67 -53.82
N GLY A 2 -35.47 -65.58 -53.66
CA GLY A 2 -35.01 -65.08 -52.35
C GLY A 2 -35.56 -63.70 -52.10
N PRO A 3 -36.02 -63.39 -50.90
CA PRO A 3 -36.58 -62.10 -50.61
C PRO A 3 -35.45 -61.10 -50.24
N TYR A 4 -35.54 -59.92 -50.80
CA TYR A 4 -34.67 -58.77 -50.53
C TYR A 4 -35.01 -58.19 -49.14
N GLY A 5 -34.03 -58.25 -48.27
CA GLY A 5 -34.11 -57.55 -46.94
C GLY A 5 -33.80 -56.08 -47.08
N LEU A 6 -34.74 -55.24 -46.75
CA LEU A 6 -34.65 -53.78 -46.67
C LEU A 6 -33.84 -53.37 -45.44
N ILE A 7 -32.63 -52.80 -45.62
CA ILE A 7 -31.83 -52.23 -44.55
C ILE A 7 -32.24 -50.78 -44.34
N ILE A 8 -32.91 -50.47 -43.26
CA ILE A 8 -33.23 -49.10 -42.83
C ILE A 8 -32.03 -48.56 -42.06
N VAL A 9 -31.30 -47.62 -42.64
CA VAL A 9 -30.24 -46.88 -41.97
C VAL A 9 -30.90 -45.73 -41.18
N LEU A 10 -30.94 -45.86 -39.87
CA LEU A 10 -31.35 -44.79 -38.96
C LEU A 10 -30.20 -43.82 -38.78
N LEU A 11 -30.31 -42.63 -39.39
CA LEU A 11 -29.37 -41.51 -39.21
C LEU A 11 -29.69 -40.83 -37.87
N GLY A 12 -28.89 -41.11 -36.85
CA GLY A 12 -28.99 -40.46 -35.56
C GLY A 12 -28.44 -39.03 -35.63
N ILE A 13 -29.30 -38.03 -35.53
CA ILE A 13 -28.92 -36.63 -35.42
C ILE A 13 -28.51 -36.37 -33.96
N SER A 14 -27.19 -36.26 -33.73
CA SER A 14 -26.61 -35.90 -32.44
C SER A 14 -26.61 -34.39 -32.30
N THR A 15 -27.58 -33.82 -31.57
CA THR A 15 -27.61 -32.39 -31.23
C THR A 15 -26.62 -32.14 -30.08
N ALA A 16 -25.44 -31.58 -30.39
CA ALA A 16 -24.52 -31.08 -29.39
C ALA A 16 -25.06 -29.77 -28.80
N PHE A 17 -25.51 -29.81 -27.55
CA PHE A 17 -25.80 -28.62 -26.79
C PHE A 17 -24.50 -27.94 -26.35
N ILE A 18 -24.13 -26.83 -27.02
CA ILE A 18 -23.05 -25.97 -26.60
C ILE A 18 -23.61 -25.16 -25.42
N SER A 19 -23.31 -25.60 -24.20
CA SER A 19 -23.54 -24.83 -22.99
C SER A 19 -22.50 -23.72 -22.95
N CYS A 20 -22.90 -22.50 -23.33
CA CYS A 20 -22.16 -21.28 -22.99
C CYS A 20 -22.25 -21.07 -21.47
N GLY A 21 -21.27 -21.58 -20.73
CA GLY A 21 -21.04 -21.21 -19.34
C GLY A 21 -20.61 -19.74 -19.33
N SER A 22 -21.50 -18.87 -18.90
CA SER A 22 -21.15 -17.49 -18.55
C SER A 22 -20.25 -17.57 -17.32
N ASP A 23 -18.93 -17.53 -17.48
CA ASP A 23 -17.99 -17.26 -16.42
C ASP A 23 -18.23 -15.81 -15.93
N THR A 24 -19.22 -15.65 -15.09
CA THR A 24 -19.26 -14.51 -14.17
C THR A 24 -18.09 -14.73 -13.21
N ALA A 25 -16.90 -14.28 -13.61
CA ALA A 25 -15.79 -14.12 -12.70
C ALA A 25 -16.29 -13.20 -11.59
N ALA A 26 -16.66 -13.80 -10.46
CA ALA A 26 -16.92 -13.07 -9.24
C ALA A 26 -15.67 -12.21 -9.01
N LYS A 27 -15.83 -10.89 -9.08
CA LYS A 27 -14.81 -9.94 -8.68
C LYS A 27 -14.54 -10.26 -7.22
N ALA A 28 -13.55 -11.12 -6.98
CA ALA A 28 -13.06 -11.38 -5.63
C ALA A 28 -12.75 -9.99 -5.07
N ASN A 29 -13.38 -9.62 -3.97
CA ASN A 29 -13.00 -8.46 -3.20
C ASN A 29 -11.57 -8.73 -2.72
N ALA A 30 -10.58 -8.40 -3.56
CA ALA A 30 -9.19 -8.48 -3.20
C ALA A 30 -9.03 -7.56 -2.00
N SER A 31 -8.60 -8.11 -0.88
CA SER A 31 -8.22 -7.29 0.27
C SER A 31 -7.31 -6.17 -0.20
N PRO A 32 -7.53 -4.94 0.25
CA PRO A 32 -6.73 -3.82 -0.21
C PRO A 32 -5.25 -4.12 0.03
N ARG A 33 -4.44 -4.02 -1.02
CA ARG A 33 -3.01 -4.32 -0.94
C ARG A 33 -2.27 -3.13 -0.34
N LEU A 34 -1.35 -3.38 0.58
CA LEU A 34 -0.48 -2.35 1.13
C LEU A 34 0.49 -1.81 0.07
N SER A 35 0.98 -2.66 -0.83
CA SER A 35 1.89 -2.25 -1.91
C SER A 35 1.27 -1.19 -2.82
N GLY A 36 2.09 -0.19 -3.15
CA GLY A 36 1.71 0.94 -3.99
C GLY A 36 2.43 2.23 -3.60
N THR A 37 2.00 3.33 -4.21
CA THR A 37 2.48 4.67 -3.84
C THR A 37 1.40 5.38 -3.03
N TRP A 38 1.80 5.95 -1.93
CA TRP A 38 0.95 6.60 -0.95
C TRP A 38 1.38 8.05 -0.76
N LYS A 39 0.44 8.98 -0.84
CA LYS A 39 0.67 10.40 -0.53
C LYS A 39 0.27 10.64 0.92
N LEU A 40 1.19 11.19 1.72
CA LEU A 40 0.87 11.64 3.08
C LEU A 40 -0.03 12.87 3.01
N LEU A 41 -1.12 12.84 3.76
CA LEU A 41 -2.04 13.96 3.90
C LEU A 41 -1.77 14.72 5.20
N THR A 42 -1.70 13.98 6.31
CA THR A 42 -1.46 14.56 7.64
C THR A 42 -0.56 13.64 8.47
N ALA A 43 0.30 14.25 9.29
CA ALA A 43 0.98 13.56 10.37
C ALA A 43 0.63 14.22 11.70
N THR A 44 0.30 13.42 12.71
CA THR A 44 0.06 13.86 14.07
C THR A 44 1.15 13.30 14.96
N HIS A 45 1.90 14.19 15.61
CA HIS A 45 2.90 13.85 16.60
C HIS A 45 2.38 14.20 18.00
N ILE A 46 2.46 13.23 18.92
CA ILE A 46 2.12 13.45 20.33
C ILE A 46 3.37 13.17 21.15
N GLU A 47 3.90 14.21 21.77
CA GLU A 47 5.11 14.15 22.58
C GLU A 47 4.89 14.95 23.88
N LYS A 48 5.21 14.35 25.02
CA LYS A 48 5.11 14.98 26.36
C LYS A 48 3.76 15.62 26.69
N GLY A 49 2.68 15.11 26.07
CA GLY A 49 1.31 15.63 26.24
C GLY A 49 0.91 16.69 25.21
N ASP A 50 1.84 17.22 24.45
CA ASP A 50 1.57 18.16 23.35
C ASP A 50 1.23 17.40 22.06
N THR A 51 0.29 17.96 21.30
CA THR A 51 -0.13 17.39 20.01
C THR A 51 0.13 18.40 18.90
N VAL A 52 0.88 17.98 17.89
CA VAL A 52 1.16 18.77 16.69
C VAL A 52 0.63 18.03 15.46
N VAL A 53 -0.21 18.70 14.68
CA VAL A 53 -0.72 18.17 13.41
C VAL A 53 -0.08 18.95 12.26
N THR A 54 0.58 18.22 11.36
CA THR A 54 1.18 18.78 10.15
C THR A 54 0.32 18.37 8.95
N ASP A 55 -0.09 19.37 8.15
CA ASP A 55 -0.79 19.17 6.88
C ASP A 55 0.23 19.16 5.73
N TYR A 56 0.21 18.08 4.93
CA TYR A 56 1.06 17.90 3.74
C TYR A 56 0.35 18.27 2.44
N GLY A 57 -0.81 18.93 2.52
CA GLY A 57 -1.54 19.44 1.36
C GLY A 57 -1.02 20.77 0.78
N GLY A 58 -0.11 21.46 1.51
CA GLY A 58 0.40 22.77 1.17
C GLY A 58 1.70 22.75 0.35
N ASN A 59 2.76 23.35 0.89
CA ASN A 59 4.04 23.57 0.18
C ASN A 59 5.02 22.38 0.28
N ILE A 60 4.64 21.27 0.89
CA ILE A 60 5.46 20.09 1.08
C ILE A 60 4.77 18.91 0.40
N SER A 61 5.54 18.12 -0.35
CA SER A 61 5.10 16.84 -0.89
C SER A 61 5.80 15.71 -0.14
N PHE A 62 5.04 14.72 0.31
CA PHE A 62 5.56 13.52 0.91
C PHE A 62 4.88 12.30 0.26
N ILE A 63 5.68 11.38 -0.23
CA ILE A 63 5.20 10.09 -0.70
C ILE A 63 5.92 8.94 0.02
N LYS A 64 5.20 7.83 0.21
CA LYS A 64 5.74 6.54 0.62
C LYS A 64 5.47 5.53 -0.49
N ILE A 65 6.49 4.84 -0.93
CA ILE A 65 6.41 3.78 -1.94
C ILE A 65 6.63 2.46 -1.22
N ILE A 66 5.72 1.53 -1.36
CA ILE A 66 5.77 0.21 -0.71
C ILE A 66 5.67 -0.85 -1.80
N ASN A 67 6.64 -1.74 -1.89
CA ASN A 67 6.57 -2.96 -2.68
C ASN A 67 6.36 -4.18 -1.77
N ASP A 68 6.59 -5.39 -2.24
CA ASP A 68 6.32 -6.61 -1.45
C ASP A 68 7.31 -6.83 -0.30
N THR A 69 8.45 -6.14 -0.27
CA THR A 69 9.53 -6.39 0.70
C THR A 69 10.11 -5.12 1.33
N HIS A 70 10.02 -3.99 0.62
CA HIS A 70 10.66 -2.74 1.02
C HIS A 70 9.69 -1.56 0.97
N PHE A 71 10.03 -0.55 1.75
CA PHE A 71 9.43 0.78 1.65
C PHE A 71 10.49 1.83 1.36
N ALA A 72 10.07 2.94 0.80
CA ALA A 72 10.87 4.16 0.69
C ALA A 72 9.96 5.36 0.89
N PHE A 73 10.47 6.42 1.49
CA PHE A 73 9.77 7.70 1.58
C PHE A 73 10.61 8.82 1.02
N LEU A 74 9.92 9.80 0.46
CA LEU A 74 10.50 10.99 -0.14
C LEU A 74 9.66 12.19 0.27
N GLN A 75 10.31 13.19 0.86
CA GLN A 75 9.71 14.47 1.23
C GLN A 75 10.52 15.60 0.60
N HIS A 76 9.85 16.59 0.02
CA HIS A 76 10.49 17.81 -0.45
C HIS A 76 9.54 19.00 -0.41
N ASP A 77 10.10 20.19 -0.36
CA ASP A 77 9.35 21.41 -0.59
C ASP A 77 9.01 21.59 -2.07
N LEU A 78 7.89 22.28 -2.36
CA LEU A 78 7.46 22.54 -3.72
C LEU A 78 8.10 23.80 -4.33
N ASN A 79 8.84 24.57 -3.51
CA ASN A 79 9.60 25.77 -3.92
C ASN A 79 10.99 25.46 -4.48
N LYS A 80 11.34 24.18 -4.59
CA LYS A 80 12.64 23.70 -5.12
C LYS A 80 13.83 24.23 -4.32
N GLY A 81 13.71 24.29 -2.99
CA GLY A 81 14.77 24.73 -2.10
C GLY A 81 15.12 26.21 -2.18
N LYS A 82 14.22 27.08 -2.67
CA LYS A 82 14.54 28.49 -2.95
C LYS A 82 14.38 29.44 -1.77
N ASP A 83 13.85 28.99 -0.66
CA ASP A 83 13.62 29.81 0.52
C ASP A 83 14.02 29.09 1.83
N SER A 84 13.79 29.74 2.96
CA SER A 84 14.13 29.21 4.27
C SER A 84 13.30 27.98 4.70
N SER A 85 12.23 27.64 3.97
CA SER A 85 11.42 26.47 4.18
C SER A 85 11.90 25.24 3.37
N ALA A 86 13.07 25.35 2.72
CA ALA A 86 13.68 24.27 1.97
C ALA A 86 13.77 23.00 2.81
N VAL A 87 13.20 21.90 2.30
CA VAL A 87 13.26 20.60 2.94
C VAL A 87 13.44 19.49 1.91
N TYR A 88 14.33 18.57 2.20
CA TYR A 88 14.44 17.29 1.52
C TYR A 88 14.78 16.22 2.52
N VAL A 89 13.91 15.24 2.65
CA VAL A 89 14.12 14.07 3.51
C VAL A 89 13.79 12.82 2.72
N SER A 90 14.62 11.82 2.84
CA SER A 90 14.39 10.53 2.21
C SER A 90 14.88 9.40 3.09
N GLY A 91 14.27 8.25 2.95
CA GLY A 91 14.68 7.05 3.64
C GLY A 91 13.94 5.84 3.14
N GLY A 92 14.25 4.70 3.73
CA GLY A 92 13.63 3.43 3.41
C GLY A 92 14.37 2.25 3.98
N GLY A 93 13.86 1.07 3.69
CA GLY A 93 14.42 -0.18 4.16
C GLY A 93 13.43 -1.32 3.96
N ARG A 94 13.65 -2.39 4.68
CA ARG A 94 12.75 -3.54 4.67
C ARG A 94 11.59 -3.33 5.63
N TYR A 95 10.52 -4.06 5.41
CA TYR A 95 9.43 -4.13 6.37
C TYR A 95 8.92 -5.57 6.52
N THR A 96 8.20 -5.78 7.61
CA THR A 96 7.37 -6.98 7.82
C THR A 96 5.93 -6.56 8.08
N LEU A 97 4.98 -7.39 7.65
CA LEU A 97 3.56 -7.21 7.94
C LEU A 97 3.00 -8.49 8.53
N ASN A 98 2.53 -8.40 9.77
CA ASN A 98 1.87 -9.49 10.47
C ASN A 98 0.48 -9.02 10.92
N ASN A 99 -0.55 -9.43 10.21
CA ASN A 99 -1.91 -8.92 10.33
C ASN A 99 -1.96 -7.40 10.11
N ASP A 100 -2.18 -6.60 11.16
CA ASP A 100 -2.21 -5.14 11.14
C ASP A 100 -0.94 -4.50 11.74
N LEU A 101 0.03 -5.31 12.15
CA LEU A 101 1.32 -4.85 12.65
C LEU A 101 2.32 -4.74 11.49
N TYR A 102 2.64 -3.51 11.12
CA TYR A 102 3.59 -3.15 10.08
C TYR A 102 4.86 -2.64 10.75
N THR A 103 5.97 -3.36 10.58
CA THR A 103 7.24 -3.02 11.22
C THR A 103 8.26 -2.63 10.16
N GLU A 104 8.71 -1.40 10.21
CA GLU A 104 9.73 -0.81 9.34
C GLU A 104 11.12 -1.00 9.96
N GLN A 105 12.08 -1.48 9.16
CA GLN A 105 13.51 -1.46 9.47
C GLN A 105 14.14 -0.35 8.63
N LEU A 106 14.45 0.78 9.24
CA LEU A 106 14.96 1.96 8.53
C LEU A 106 16.47 1.79 8.26
N GLU A 107 16.79 1.28 7.08
CA GLU A 107 18.17 0.96 6.67
C GLU A 107 18.88 2.16 6.04
N TYR A 108 18.13 3.06 5.45
CA TYR A 108 18.59 4.25 4.73
C TYR A 108 17.82 5.46 5.19
N CYS A 109 18.50 6.54 5.59
CA CYS A 109 17.88 7.81 5.92
C CYS A 109 18.82 8.98 5.65
N SER A 110 18.30 10.07 5.10
CA SER A 110 19.06 11.32 4.95
C SER A 110 19.42 11.93 6.30
N ALA A 111 18.57 11.74 7.34
CA ALA A 111 18.88 12.01 8.74
C ALA A 111 19.56 10.76 9.34
N ARG A 112 20.90 10.75 9.33
CA ARG A 112 21.70 9.55 9.59
C ARG A 112 21.50 8.95 10.97
N GLU A 113 21.16 9.77 11.97
CA GLU A 113 20.86 9.33 13.35
C GLU A 113 19.60 8.46 13.46
N TRP A 114 18.76 8.44 12.42
CA TRP A 114 17.57 7.59 12.35
C TRP A 114 17.86 6.19 11.80
N GLU A 115 18.97 6.00 11.12
CA GLU A 115 19.30 4.71 10.51
C GLU A 115 19.52 3.62 11.55
N GLY A 116 19.18 2.40 11.19
CA GLY A 116 19.30 1.22 12.04
C GLY A 116 18.20 1.06 13.08
N ASN A 117 17.24 2.00 13.16
CA ASN A 117 16.09 1.86 14.05
C ASN A 117 14.97 1.03 13.40
N GLU A 118 14.16 0.44 14.28
CA GLU A 118 12.98 -0.32 13.92
C GLU A 118 11.74 0.38 14.51
N PHE A 119 10.70 0.53 13.71
CA PHE A 119 9.45 1.16 14.11
C PHE A 119 8.27 0.25 13.84
N ALA A 120 7.52 -0.07 14.88
CA ALA A 120 6.32 -0.89 14.78
C ALA A 120 5.06 -0.02 14.78
N PHE A 121 4.28 -0.13 13.72
CA PHE A 121 3.05 0.62 13.53
C PHE A 121 1.86 -0.32 13.41
N LYS A 122 0.77 0.04 14.07
CA LYS A 122 -0.52 -0.53 13.74
C LYS A 122 -1.07 0.17 12.52
N ILE A 123 -1.43 -0.58 11.48
CA ILE A 123 -2.02 -0.01 10.27
C ILE A 123 -3.50 -0.32 10.14
N THR A 124 -4.23 0.61 9.54
CA THR A 124 -5.60 0.42 9.09
C THR A 124 -5.69 0.80 7.63
N LEU A 125 -6.17 -0.14 6.80
CA LEU A 125 -6.30 0.04 5.37
C LEU A 125 -7.77 -0.07 4.97
N THR A 126 -8.36 1.05 4.52
CA THR A 126 -9.76 1.12 4.12
C THR A 126 -9.86 1.79 2.75
N GLY A 127 -10.17 0.99 1.73
CA GLY A 127 -10.16 1.46 0.34
C GLY A 127 -8.79 2.03 -0.05
N ASP A 128 -8.76 3.30 -0.43
CA ASP A 128 -7.53 4.01 -0.81
C ASP A 128 -6.92 4.82 0.34
N THR A 129 -7.34 4.59 1.58
CA THR A 129 -6.80 5.28 2.77
C THR A 129 -6.00 4.30 3.63
N LEU A 130 -4.76 4.69 3.96
CA LEU A 130 -3.88 4.01 4.90
C LEU A 130 -3.66 4.91 6.11
N ILE A 131 -3.89 4.39 7.31
CA ILE A 131 -3.50 5.03 8.57
C ILE A 131 -2.42 4.16 9.22
N GLN A 132 -1.34 4.78 9.62
CA GLN A 132 -0.20 4.17 10.31
C GLN A 132 -0.07 4.87 11.67
N ASN A 133 -0.04 4.09 12.77
CA ASN A 133 0.03 4.62 14.14
C ASN A 133 1.02 3.80 14.95
N GLY A 134 2.01 4.44 15.54
CA GLY A 134 3.01 3.78 16.38
C GLY A 134 3.88 4.76 17.16
N ILE A 135 4.84 4.19 17.88
CA ILE A 135 5.82 4.97 18.63
C ILE A 135 7.09 5.08 17.79
N GLU A 136 7.59 6.30 17.67
CA GLU A 136 8.93 6.59 17.17
C GLU A 136 9.81 7.00 18.34
N LYS A 137 10.82 6.18 18.61
CA LYS A 137 11.82 6.46 19.63
C LYS A 137 13.21 6.37 19.03
N VAL A 138 13.91 7.49 18.96
CA VAL A 138 15.27 7.62 18.43
C VAL A 138 16.10 8.43 19.42
N GLU A 139 16.83 7.74 20.28
CA GLU A 139 17.59 8.40 21.36
C GLU A 139 18.63 9.38 20.82
N ALA A 140 19.32 9.01 19.74
CA ALA A 140 20.33 9.85 19.09
C ALA A 140 19.75 11.16 18.53
N ALA A 141 18.47 11.18 18.17
CA ALA A 141 17.75 12.36 17.67
C ALA A 141 16.92 13.06 18.76
N GLY A 142 16.88 12.51 19.99
CA GLY A 142 16.06 13.04 21.08
C GLY A 142 14.55 12.91 20.83
N VAL A 143 14.13 11.94 20.02
CA VAL A 143 12.73 11.70 19.66
C VAL A 143 12.15 10.60 20.55
N ASP A 144 10.98 10.88 21.16
CA ASP A 144 10.14 9.89 21.84
C ASP A 144 8.68 10.35 21.73
N ARG A 145 7.98 9.87 20.69
CA ARG A 145 6.65 10.36 20.33
C ARG A 145 5.74 9.26 19.80
N ILE A 146 4.44 9.48 19.87
CA ILE A 146 3.47 8.76 19.04
C ILE A 146 3.40 9.48 17.70
N ASN A 147 3.52 8.72 16.62
CA ASN A 147 3.34 9.19 15.26
C ASN A 147 2.10 8.54 14.65
N ILE A 148 1.17 9.38 14.14
CA ILE A 148 -0.03 8.94 13.43
C ILE A 148 -0.03 9.60 12.06
N GLU A 149 0.09 8.79 11.03
CA GLU A 149 0.15 9.24 9.64
C GLU A 149 -1.06 8.77 8.86
N LYS A 150 -1.65 9.67 8.09
CA LYS A 150 -2.76 9.38 7.20
C LYS A 150 -2.36 9.60 5.76
N TYR A 151 -2.46 8.54 4.98
CA TYR A 151 -2.10 8.52 3.57
C TYR A 151 -3.31 8.25 2.67
N VAL A 152 -3.20 8.67 1.43
CA VAL A 152 -4.09 8.29 0.34
C VAL A 152 -3.28 7.64 -0.78
N ARG A 153 -3.83 6.61 -1.41
CA ARG A 153 -3.21 5.93 -2.54
C ARG A 153 -3.11 6.85 -3.74
N VAL A 154 -1.94 6.93 -4.35
CA VAL A 154 -1.75 7.62 -5.62
C VAL A 154 -2.30 6.73 -6.73
N LYS A 155 -3.22 7.25 -7.54
CA LYS A 155 -3.75 6.60 -8.75
C LYS A 155 -3.01 7.14 -9.96
N LEU A 156 -2.68 6.23 -10.87
CA LEU A 156 -2.12 6.56 -12.19
C LEU A 156 -3.26 6.83 -13.17
#